data_6b0733c78f8bf6da77d852de45bfa74d
#
_entry.id   6b0733c78f8bf6da77d852de45bfa74d
#
_cell.length_a   1.000
_cell.length_b   1.000
_cell.length_c   1.000
_cell.angle_alpha   90.00
_cell.angle_beta   90.00
_cell.angle_gamma   90.00
#
_symmetry.space_group_name_H-M   'P 1'
#
loop_
_entity.id
_entity.type
_entity.pdbx_description
1 polymer ?
#
loop_
_entity_poly.entity_id
_entity_poly.type
_entity_poly.pdbx_seq_one_letter_code
_entity_poly.pdbx_strand_id
1 'polypeptide(L)'
;MLDISPHTFSRISDHEEARYLRKLAAFLQERVPTLAGESPEAKIAPCRLLKNQAQGFDMVSEQAVAAFAMTAAVLGLDFVDRFPAARQILFRPVSQERKAELLQGFTVKLLDTLRKG
;
A
#
# COMPACT_ATOMS: atom_id res chain seq x y z
N MET A 1 -27.45 7.30 -10.52
CA MET A 1 -26.91 7.29 -10.18
C MET A 1 -26.05 7.06 -10.09
N LEU A 2 -25.83 7.20 -10.27
CA LEU A 2 -25.09 7.01 -10.10
C LEU A 2 -24.38 6.84 -9.31
N ASP A 3 -24.48 6.51 -9.38
CA ASP A 3 -24.02 5.93 -8.24
C ASP A 3 -22.58 5.64 -8.23
N ILE A 4 -21.86 6.68 -8.17
CA ILE A 4 -20.44 6.57 -8.12
C ILE A 4 -20.05 6.66 -6.68
N SER A 5 -20.48 5.70 -5.93
CA SER A 5 -20.06 5.63 -4.55
C SER A 5 -18.66 5.03 -4.52
N PRO A 6 -17.89 5.27 -3.46
CA PRO A 6 -16.60 4.59 -3.29
C PRO A 6 -16.74 3.08 -3.34
N HIS A 7 -17.89 2.63 -2.96
CA HIS A 7 -18.24 1.24 -3.02
C HIS A 7 -18.19 0.70 -4.45
N THR A 8 -18.66 1.49 -5.42
CA THR A 8 -18.62 1.10 -6.82
C THR A 8 -17.18 0.99 -7.30
N PHE A 9 -16.33 1.91 -6.88
CA PHE A 9 -14.92 1.86 -7.26
C PHE A 9 -14.20 0.68 -6.66
N SER A 10 -14.58 0.28 -5.45
CA SER A 10 -13.92 -0.86 -4.84
C SER A 10 -14.36 -2.17 -5.47
N ARG A 11 -15.38 -2.13 -6.31
CA ARG A 11 -15.83 -3.30 -7.03
C ARG A 11 -15.27 -3.34 -8.43
N ILE A 12 -14.00 -3.23 -8.52
CA ILE A 12 -13.31 -3.46 -9.78
C ILE A 12 -13.57 -4.91 -10.17
N SER A 13 -13.87 -5.16 -11.44
CA SER A 13 -14.11 -6.52 -11.91
C SER A 13 -12.88 -7.39 -11.60
N ASP A 14 -13.08 -8.69 -11.48
CA ASP A 14 -11.97 -9.61 -11.21
C ASP A 14 -10.83 -9.42 -12.19
N HIS A 15 -11.17 -9.20 -13.45
CA HIS A 15 -10.17 -9.01 -14.49
C HIS A 15 -9.37 -7.71 -14.27
N GLU A 16 -10.08 -6.63 -13.95
CA GLU A 16 -9.43 -5.35 -13.71
C GLU A 16 -8.61 -5.39 -12.43
N GLU A 17 -9.11 -6.07 -11.41
CA GLU A 17 -8.36 -6.21 -10.16
C GLU A 17 -7.07 -6.98 -10.41
N ALA A 18 -7.13 -8.06 -11.17
CA ALA A 18 -5.93 -8.84 -11.46
C ALA A 18 -4.89 -8.00 -12.19
N ARG A 19 -5.34 -7.17 -13.14
CA ARG A 19 -4.44 -6.29 -13.87
C ARG A 19 -3.80 -5.27 -12.93
N TYR A 20 -4.60 -4.67 -12.07
CA TYR A 20 -4.09 -3.71 -11.10
C TYR A 20 -3.07 -4.36 -10.15
N LEU A 21 -3.39 -5.57 -9.65
CA LEU A 21 -2.50 -6.25 -8.72
C LEU A 21 -1.17 -6.63 -9.37
N ARG A 22 -1.19 -6.96 -10.68
CA ARG A 22 0.06 -7.21 -11.41
C ARG A 22 0.88 -5.94 -11.53
N LYS A 23 0.23 -4.82 -11.81
CA LYS A 23 0.91 -3.52 -11.86
C LYS A 23 1.52 -3.18 -10.52
N LEU A 24 0.78 -3.41 -9.45
CA LEU A 24 1.26 -3.14 -8.11
C LEU A 24 2.46 -4.02 -7.80
N ALA A 25 2.37 -5.31 -8.13
CA ALA A 25 3.48 -6.23 -7.87
C ALA A 25 4.74 -5.82 -8.64
N ALA A 26 4.59 -5.46 -9.90
CA ALA A 26 5.71 -5.01 -10.71
C ALA A 26 6.33 -3.74 -10.15
N PHE A 27 5.48 -2.81 -9.71
CA PHE A 27 5.93 -1.57 -9.08
C PHE A 27 6.76 -1.85 -7.82
N LEU A 28 6.29 -2.75 -6.98
CA LEU A 28 7.00 -3.09 -5.75
C LEU A 28 8.33 -3.79 -6.04
N GLN A 29 8.33 -4.70 -7.01
CA GLN A 29 9.57 -5.40 -7.37
C GLN A 29 10.63 -4.43 -7.91
N GLU A 30 10.17 -3.42 -8.65
CA GLU A 30 11.09 -2.42 -9.19
C GLU A 30 11.69 -1.54 -8.10
N ARG A 31 10.89 -1.22 -7.08
CA ARG A 31 11.30 -0.29 -6.04
C ARG A 31 11.96 -0.95 -4.84
N VAL A 32 11.69 -2.24 -4.63
CA VAL A 32 12.21 -2.97 -3.48
C VAL A 32 13.08 -4.12 -3.99
N PRO A 33 14.40 -3.95 -4.02
CA PRO A 33 15.30 -4.93 -4.64
C PRO A 33 15.19 -6.34 -4.07
N THR A 34 14.84 -6.47 -2.80
CA THR A 34 14.69 -7.79 -2.18
C THR A 34 13.58 -8.61 -2.79
N LEU A 35 12.65 -7.95 -3.51
CA LEU A 35 11.55 -8.64 -4.17
C LEU A 35 11.85 -8.99 -5.62
N ALA A 36 12.97 -8.50 -6.14
CA ALA A 36 13.34 -8.78 -7.52
C ALA A 36 13.64 -10.28 -7.66
N GLY A 37 13.32 -10.82 -8.81
CA GLY A 37 13.55 -12.22 -9.07
C GLY A 37 12.34 -13.10 -8.90
N GLU A 38 11.28 -12.60 -8.28
CA GLU A 38 10.03 -13.33 -8.19
C GLU A 38 9.08 -12.87 -9.29
N SER A 39 8.28 -13.78 -9.84
CA SER A 39 7.32 -13.39 -10.87
C SER A 39 6.23 -12.51 -10.27
N PRO A 40 5.66 -11.57 -11.06
CA PRO A 40 4.54 -10.78 -10.57
C PRO A 40 3.35 -11.62 -10.12
N GLU A 41 3.12 -12.76 -10.77
CA GLU A 41 2.03 -13.64 -10.41
C GLU A 41 2.16 -14.17 -8.98
N ALA A 42 3.39 -14.39 -8.53
CA ALA A 42 3.63 -14.88 -7.18
C ALA A 42 3.26 -13.83 -6.13
N LYS A 43 3.16 -12.56 -6.53
CA LYS A 43 2.85 -11.45 -5.62
C LYS A 43 1.40 -11.04 -5.63
N ILE A 44 0.57 -11.64 -6.48
CA ILE A 44 -0.82 -11.21 -6.60
C ILE A 44 -1.58 -11.39 -5.29
N ALA A 45 -1.45 -12.56 -4.65
CA ALA A 45 -2.16 -12.81 -3.40
C ALA A 45 -1.69 -11.88 -2.27
N PRO A 46 -0.37 -11.68 -2.05
CA PRO A 46 0.08 -10.71 -1.07
C PRO A 46 -0.39 -9.29 -1.38
N CYS A 47 -0.40 -8.90 -2.66
CA CYS A 47 -0.85 -7.56 -3.05
C CYS A 47 -2.34 -7.39 -2.80
N ARG A 48 -3.12 -8.44 -3.02
CA ARG A 48 -4.56 -8.39 -2.74
C ARG A 48 -4.80 -8.18 -1.24
N LEU A 49 -4.04 -8.87 -0.42
CA LEU A 49 -4.14 -8.71 1.03
C LEU A 49 -3.81 -7.26 1.42
N LEU A 50 -2.73 -6.71 0.88
CA LEU A 50 -2.33 -5.33 1.17
C LEU A 50 -3.40 -4.34 0.71
N LYS A 51 -3.97 -4.56 -0.47
CA LYS A 51 -5.03 -3.71 -0.97
C LYS A 51 -6.23 -3.73 -0.02
N ASN A 52 -6.61 -4.91 0.44
CA ASN A 52 -7.74 -5.04 1.35
C ASN A 52 -7.46 -4.37 2.69
N GLN A 53 -6.24 -4.49 3.20
CA GLN A 53 -5.85 -3.82 4.43
C GLN A 53 -5.88 -2.30 4.28
N ALA A 54 -5.38 -1.80 3.15
CA ALA A 54 -5.38 -0.37 2.88
C ALA A 54 -6.81 0.18 2.85
N GLN A 55 -7.73 -0.57 2.26
CA GLN A 55 -9.13 -0.16 2.19
C GLN A 55 -9.72 -0.01 3.59
N GLY A 56 -9.27 -0.81 4.53
CA GLY A 56 -9.71 -0.69 5.92
C GLY A 56 -9.29 0.63 6.56
N PHE A 57 -8.33 1.32 5.98
CA PHE A 57 -7.88 2.63 6.44
C PHE A 57 -8.30 3.74 5.48
N ASP A 58 -9.31 3.47 4.64
CA ASP A 58 -9.83 4.42 3.65
C ASP A 58 -8.82 4.81 2.58
N MET A 59 -7.87 3.93 2.30
CA MET A 59 -6.90 4.13 1.24
C MET A 59 -7.30 3.23 0.08
N VAL A 60 -8.03 3.80 -0.89
CA VAL A 60 -8.64 3.01 -1.96
C VAL A 60 -8.15 3.39 -3.35
N SER A 61 -7.52 4.56 -3.53
CA SER A 61 -6.98 4.92 -4.84
C SER A 61 -5.74 4.09 -5.14
N GLU A 62 -5.41 3.96 -6.42
CA GLU A 62 -4.21 3.20 -6.80
C GLU A 62 -2.96 3.77 -6.13
N GLN A 63 -2.87 5.09 -6.09
CA GLN A 63 -1.72 5.75 -5.50
C GLN A 63 -1.64 5.50 -3.98
N ALA A 64 -2.78 5.60 -3.30
CA ALA A 64 -2.81 5.39 -1.85
C ALA A 64 -2.49 3.94 -1.51
N VAL A 65 -3.06 2.99 -2.25
CA VAL A 65 -2.77 1.57 -2.03
C VAL A 65 -1.30 1.28 -2.30
N ALA A 66 -0.73 1.90 -3.35
CA ALA A 66 0.69 1.70 -3.65
C ALA A 66 1.57 2.21 -2.51
N ALA A 67 1.22 3.35 -1.90
CA ALA A 67 1.98 3.87 -0.78
C ALA A 67 1.90 2.94 0.43
N PHE A 68 0.71 2.43 0.72
CA PHE A 68 0.53 1.47 1.81
C PHE A 68 1.36 0.20 1.56
N ALA A 69 1.26 -0.32 0.34
CA ALA A 69 1.95 -1.55 -0.03
C ALA A 69 3.47 -1.37 0.01
N MET A 70 3.97 -0.22 -0.45
CA MET A 70 5.39 0.07 -0.39
C MET A 70 5.88 0.10 1.06
N THR A 71 5.12 0.72 1.94
CA THR A 71 5.46 0.77 3.35
C THR A 71 5.54 -0.65 3.93
N ALA A 72 4.57 -1.49 3.59
CA ALA A 72 4.55 -2.88 4.05
C ALA A 72 5.73 -3.67 3.48
N ALA A 73 6.08 -3.43 2.23
CA ALA A 73 7.19 -4.14 1.60
C ALA A 73 8.52 -3.79 2.26
N VAL A 74 8.67 -2.55 2.70
CA VAL A 74 9.91 -2.09 3.31
C VAL A 74 9.97 -2.42 4.80
N LEU A 75 8.88 -2.21 5.52
CA LEU A 75 8.87 -2.33 6.98
C LEU A 75 8.29 -3.65 7.50
N GLY A 76 7.64 -4.43 6.62
CA GLY A 76 7.00 -5.68 7.01
C GLY A 76 5.49 -5.59 6.94
N LEU A 77 4.85 -6.73 6.74
CA LEU A 77 3.39 -6.80 6.61
C LEU A 77 2.68 -6.38 7.88
N ASP A 78 3.36 -6.46 9.00
CA ASP A 78 2.81 -6.13 10.31
C ASP A 78 3.21 -4.74 10.78
N PHE A 79 3.59 -3.86 9.85
CA PHE A 79 4.11 -2.55 10.23
C PHE A 79 3.11 -1.72 11.03
N VAL A 80 1.82 -1.92 10.79
CA VAL A 80 0.78 -1.17 11.52
C VAL A 80 0.85 -1.49 13.01
N ASP A 81 1.14 -2.73 13.34
CA ASP A 81 1.22 -3.15 14.75
C ASP A 81 2.57 -2.82 15.37
N ARG A 82 3.62 -2.88 14.56
CA ARG A 82 4.98 -2.69 15.07
C ARG A 82 5.39 -1.23 15.22
N PHE A 83 4.78 -0.33 14.47
CA PHE A 83 5.16 1.08 14.45
C PHE A 83 3.97 1.95 14.84
N PRO A 84 3.88 2.34 16.12
CA PRO A 84 2.75 3.18 16.57
C PRO A 84 2.59 4.46 15.77
N ALA A 85 3.71 5.06 15.31
CA ALA A 85 3.62 6.27 14.51
C ALA A 85 2.91 6.03 13.18
N ALA A 86 3.17 4.89 12.55
CA ALA A 86 2.48 4.55 11.30
C ALA A 86 0.99 4.33 11.56
N ARG A 87 0.67 3.65 12.64
CA ARG A 87 -0.72 3.41 13.01
C ARG A 87 -1.45 4.72 13.24
N GLN A 88 -0.82 5.67 13.90
CA GLN A 88 -1.43 6.98 14.13
C GLN A 88 -1.73 7.69 12.83
N ILE A 89 -0.82 7.59 11.85
CA ILE A 89 -1.04 8.19 10.53
C ILE A 89 -2.30 7.60 9.88
N LEU A 90 -2.44 6.29 9.94
CA LEU A 90 -3.55 5.60 9.28
C LEU A 90 -4.90 5.93 9.90
N PHE A 91 -4.93 6.24 11.17
CA PHE A 91 -6.17 6.58 11.86
C PHE A 91 -6.47 8.07 11.90
N ARG A 92 -5.62 8.91 11.30
CA ARG A 92 -5.90 10.34 11.25
C ARG A 92 -7.10 10.64 10.35
N PRO A 93 -7.91 11.63 10.73
CA PRO A 93 -9.04 12.03 9.89
C PRO A 93 -8.59 12.96 8.77
N VAL A 94 -7.74 12.44 7.89
CA VAL A 94 -7.22 13.20 6.75
C VAL A 94 -7.45 12.40 5.48
N SER A 95 -7.26 13.03 4.33
CA SER A 95 -7.48 12.38 3.05
C SER A 95 -6.52 11.21 2.85
N GLN A 96 -6.90 10.30 1.96
CA GLN A 96 -6.01 9.18 1.64
C GLN A 96 -4.71 9.66 1.00
N GLU A 97 -4.77 10.75 0.23
CA GLU A 97 -3.57 11.34 -0.36
C GLU A 97 -2.63 11.83 0.72
N ARG A 98 -3.18 12.45 1.75
CA ARG A 98 -2.37 12.93 2.87
C ARG A 98 -1.79 11.78 3.66
N LYS A 99 -2.58 10.72 3.89
CA LYS A 99 -2.07 9.53 4.56
C LYS A 99 -0.89 8.93 3.79
N ALA A 100 -1.02 8.88 2.45
CA ALA A 100 0.04 8.36 1.61
C ALA A 100 1.32 9.18 1.77
N GLU A 101 1.21 10.51 1.74
CA GLU A 101 2.35 11.39 1.94
C GLU A 101 3.00 11.17 3.30
N LEU A 102 2.19 11.07 4.34
CA LEU A 102 2.70 10.89 5.68
C LEU A 102 3.39 9.54 5.85
N LEU A 103 2.85 8.49 5.26
CA LEU A 103 3.49 7.17 5.31
C LEU A 103 4.82 7.18 4.58
N GLN A 104 4.88 7.82 3.42
CA GLN A 104 6.13 7.91 2.67
C GLN A 104 7.17 8.68 3.46
N GLY A 105 6.78 9.81 4.06
CA GLY A 105 7.68 10.59 4.89
C GLY A 105 8.18 9.81 6.10
N PHE A 106 7.29 9.09 6.75
CA PHE A 106 7.66 8.26 7.89
C PHE A 106 8.68 7.19 7.48
N THR A 107 8.41 6.51 6.37
CA THR A 107 9.28 5.44 5.89
C THR A 107 10.68 5.96 5.55
N VAL A 108 10.74 7.09 4.84
CA VAL A 108 12.03 7.68 4.48
C VAL A 108 12.81 8.08 5.73
N LYS A 109 12.15 8.71 6.68
CA LYS A 109 12.81 9.11 7.92
C LYS A 109 13.34 7.92 8.70
N LEU A 110 12.52 6.87 8.78
CA LEU A 110 12.91 5.68 9.52
C LEU A 110 14.12 5.02 8.88
N LEU A 111 14.11 4.86 7.56
CA LEU A 111 15.22 4.26 6.84
C LEU A 111 16.49 5.09 6.98
N ASP A 112 16.35 6.41 6.93
CA ASP A 112 17.49 7.31 7.08
C ASP A 112 18.10 7.17 8.48
N THR A 113 17.25 7.10 9.49
CA THR A 113 17.70 6.90 10.86
C THR A 113 18.43 5.58 11.03
N LEU A 114 17.91 4.51 10.46
CA LEU A 114 18.54 3.19 10.54
C LEU A 114 19.88 3.16 9.81
N ARG A 115 19.96 3.89 8.69
CA ARG A 115 21.20 3.94 7.93
C ARG A 115 22.29 4.66 8.70
N LYS A 116 21.92 5.70 9.44
CA LYS A 116 22.88 6.48 10.23
C LYS A 116 23.26 5.79 11.53
N GLY A 117 22.37 5.00 12.02
CA GLY A 117 22.59 4.29 13.26
C GLY A 117 23.36 3.02 13.05
#